data_16f1b6d9c8ba29cda6ce00dd1f46224d
#
_entry.id   16f1b6d9c8ba29cda6ce00dd1f46224d
#
_cell.length_a   1.000
_cell.length_b   1.000
_cell.length_c   1.000
_cell.angle_alpha   90.00
_cell.angle_beta   90.00
_cell.angle_gamma   90.00
#
_symmetry.space_group_name_H-M   'P 1'
#
loop_
_entity.id
_entity.type
_entity.pdbx_description
1 polymer ?
#
loop_
_entity_poly.entity_id
_entity_poly.type
_entity_poly.pdbx_seq_one_letter_code
_entity_poly.pdbx_strand_id
1 'polypeptide(L)'
;MGLQPRAVSRDLDWGIPVPVEGAEGKVLYVWFDAPIGYISNTKELLPDSWETWWKDPETRLLHFIGKDNIVFHCIVFPAMLKAEGSYILPDNVPSNEFLNLEGDKISTSRNWAVWLHEYLEDFPGKQDVLRYVLTANAPETKDNDFTWKDFQARNNNELVAVYGNFVNRAMVLTQKYFDSKVPACA
;
A
#
# COMPACT_ATOMS: atom_id res chain seq x y z
N MET A 1 -2.30 13.42 26.01
CA MET A 1 -2.17 14.69 25.27
C MET A 1 -3.24 14.70 24.19
N GLY A 2 -3.99 15.82 24.05
CA GLY A 2 -4.99 15.97 22.98
C GLY A 2 -4.35 16.38 21.64
N LEU A 3 -5.18 16.40 20.59
CA LEU A 3 -4.78 16.95 19.29
C LEU A 3 -4.41 18.43 19.41
N GLN A 4 -3.33 18.85 18.78
CA GLN A 4 -2.92 20.24 18.73
C GLN A 4 -3.41 20.91 17.43
N PRO A 5 -3.73 22.21 17.45
CA PRO A 5 -4.03 22.96 16.24
C PRO A 5 -2.90 22.83 15.21
N ARG A 6 -3.27 22.65 13.95
CA ARG A 6 -2.32 22.51 12.86
C ARG A 6 -2.65 23.51 11.75
N ALA A 7 -1.65 24.27 11.30
CA ALA A 7 -1.84 25.16 10.18
C ALA A 7 -2.03 24.37 8.88
N VAL A 8 -3.09 24.71 8.15
CA VAL A 8 -3.44 24.11 6.86
C VAL A 8 -3.08 24.98 5.66
N SER A 9 -2.39 26.10 5.91
CA SER A 9 -1.93 27.04 4.89
C SER A 9 -0.41 27.21 4.94
N ARG A 10 0.15 27.69 3.82
CA ARG A 10 1.58 28.00 3.66
C ARG A 10 1.76 29.32 2.90
N ASP A 11 2.86 30.01 3.20
CA ASP A 11 3.31 31.19 2.47
C ASP A 11 4.23 30.73 1.32
N LEU A 12 3.62 30.40 0.18
CA LEU A 12 4.29 29.90 -1.02
C LEU A 12 3.67 30.57 -2.26
N ASP A 13 4.48 30.77 -3.28
CA ASP A 13 4.04 31.38 -4.57
C ASP A 13 3.29 30.41 -5.47
N TRP A 14 3.36 29.11 -5.18
CA TRP A 14 2.72 28.06 -5.96
C TRP A 14 1.86 27.15 -5.07
N GLY A 15 0.64 26.86 -5.52
CA GLY A 15 -0.30 25.99 -4.83
C GLY A 15 -1.74 26.40 -5.06
N ILE A 16 -2.66 25.73 -4.37
CA ILE A 16 -4.09 26.07 -4.37
C ILE A 16 -4.31 27.26 -3.43
N PRO A 17 -4.81 28.40 -3.90
CA PRO A 17 -5.11 29.55 -3.04
C PRO A 17 -6.07 29.18 -1.92
N VAL A 18 -5.83 29.67 -0.72
CA VAL A 18 -6.74 29.47 0.41
C VAL A 18 -8.04 30.26 0.17
N PRO A 19 -9.21 29.62 0.07
CA PRO A 19 -10.47 30.25 -0.29
C PRO A 19 -11.17 30.91 0.92
N VAL A 20 -10.41 31.69 1.72
CA VAL A 20 -10.92 32.34 2.94
C VAL A 20 -10.47 33.80 2.93
N GLU A 21 -11.40 34.72 3.27
CA GLU A 21 -11.10 36.15 3.40
C GLU A 21 -10.00 36.38 4.43
N GLY A 22 -9.04 37.25 4.13
CA GLY A 22 -7.86 37.55 4.96
C GLY A 22 -6.72 36.53 4.81
N ALA A 23 -6.79 35.63 3.84
CA ALA A 23 -5.76 34.66 3.52
C ALA A 23 -5.07 34.92 2.17
N GLU A 24 -5.06 36.18 1.73
CA GLU A 24 -4.44 36.59 0.46
C GLU A 24 -2.95 36.26 0.47
N GLY A 25 -2.46 35.67 -0.64
CA GLY A 25 -1.06 35.24 -0.79
C GLY A 25 -0.73 33.94 -0.06
N LYS A 26 -1.73 33.25 0.52
CA LYS A 26 -1.54 31.94 1.12
C LYS A 26 -2.09 30.82 0.23
N VAL A 27 -1.42 29.68 0.26
CA VAL A 27 -1.86 28.45 -0.43
C VAL A 27 -2.16 27.36 0.58
N LEU A 28 -2.97 26.38 0.17
CA LEU A 28 -3.23 25.19 0.99
C LEU A 28 -1.94 24.37 1.17
N TYR A 29 -1.78 23.82 2.35
CA TYR A 29 -0.70 22.89 2.63
C TYR A 29 -0.93 21.57 1.88
N VAL A 30 0.03 21.17 1.04
CA VAL A 30 -0.09 20.03 0.15
C VAL A 30 -0.61 18.74 0.82
N TRP A 31 -0.20 18.45 2.04
CA TRP A 31 -0.68 17.28 2.77
C TRP A 31 -2.09 17.42 3.33
N PHE A 32 -2.66 18.62 3.29
CA PHE A 32 -4.07 18.83 3.65
C PHE A 32 -4.98 18.43 2.48
N ASP A 33 -4.64 18.79 1.26
CA ASP A 33 -5.45 18.51 0.07
C ASP A 33 -5.06 17.22 -0.68
N ALA A 34 -3.82 16.72 -0.51
CA ALA A 34 -3.32 15.55 -1.21
C ALA A 34 -4.24 14.31 -1.17
N PRO A 35 -4.90 13.97 -0.04
CA PRO A 35 -5.81 12.82 0.00
C PRO A 35 -7.04 12.96 -0.92
N ILE A 36 -7.41 14.17 -1.34
CA ILE A 36 -8.49 14.40 -2.31
C ILE A 36 -8.12 13.79 -3.69
N GLY A 37 -6.83 13.62 -3.95
CA GLY A 37 -6.31 12.96 -5.15
C GLY A 37 -6.89 11.56 -5.37
N TYR A 38 -7.21 10.81 -4.33
CA TYR A 38 -7.87 9.50 -4.44
C TYR A 38 -9.24 9.62 -5.13
N ILE A 39 -10.03 10.61 -4.71
CA ILE A 39 -11.34 10.88 -5.30
C ILE A 39 -11.18 11.38 -6.75
N SER A 40 -10.25 12.30 -6.98
CA SER A 40 -9.98 12.88 -8.29
C SER A 40 -9.56 11.82 -9.30
N ASN A 41 -8.66 10.90 -8.92
CA ASN A 41 -8.21 9.81 -9.77
C ASN A 41 -9.34 8.83 -10.10
N THR A 42 -10.21 8.51 -9.13
CA THR A 42 -11.38 7.68 -9.37
C THR A 42 -12.35 8.35 -10.34
N LYS A 43 -12.58 9.66 -10.16
CA LYS A 43 -13.47 10.44 -11.03
C LYS A 43 -12.93 10.55 -12.45
N GLU A 44 -11.63 10.70 -12.63
CA GLU A 44 -10.99 10.73 -13.94
C GLU A 44 -11.11 9.38 -14.67
N LEU A 45 -10.88 8.29 -13.95
CA LEU A 45 -10.96 6.94 -14.50
C LEU A 45 -12.40 6.49 -14.79
N LEU A 46 -13.34 6.83 -13.92
CA LEU A 46 -14.73 6.37 -13.92
C LEU A 46 -15.71 7.55 -13.83
N PRO A 47 -15.76 8.46 -14.83
CA PRO A 47 -16.50 9.72 -14.73
C PRO A 47 -18.00 9.55 -14.44
N ASP A 48 -18.59 8.46 -14.93
CA ASP A 48 -20.03 8.19 -14.83
C ASP A 48 -20.42 7.38 -13.57
N SER A 49 -19.45 6.79 -12.86
CA SER A 49 -19.71 5.87 -11.76
C SER A 49 -18.84 6.08 -10.50
N TRP A 50 -18.00 7.11 -10.48
CA TRP A 50 -17.07 7.37 -9.37
C TRP A 50 -17.79 7.53 -8.02
N GLU A 51 -19.02 8.03 -8.01
CA GLU A 51 -19.80 8.23 -6.78
C GLU A 51 -20.16 6.90 -6.10
N THR A 52 -20.39 5.83 -6.87
CA THR A 52 -20.61 4.49 -6.31
C THR A 52 -19.42 4.03 -5.47
N TRP A 53 -18.21 4.44 -5.83
CA TRP A 53 -16.99 4.07 -5.10
C TRP A 53 -16.74 4.92 -3.85
N TRP A 54 -17.29 6.13 -3.80
CA TRP A 54 -16.97 7.10 -2.76
C TRP A 54 -18.15 7.53 -1.90
N LYS A 55 -19.38 7.23 -2.32
CA LYS A 55 -20.60 7.68 -1.64
C LYS A 55 -21.59 6.57 -1.32
N ASP A 56 -21.46 5.39 -1.92
CA ASP A 56 -22.34 4.25 -1.64
C ASP A 56 -21.97 3.64 -0.28
N PRO A 57 -22.89 3.54 0.68
CA PRO A 57 -22.64 2.99 2.01
C PRO A 57 -22.27 1.50 2.00
N GLU A 58 -22.56 0.76 0.93
CA GLU A 58 -22.15 -0.64 0.76
C GLU A 58 -20.69 -0.77 0.29
N THR A 59 -20.08 0.31 -0.19
CA THR A 59 -18.67 0.33 -0.58
C THR A 59 -17.77 0.38 0.65
N ARG A 60 -16.74 -0.44 0.66
CA ARG A 60 -15.73 -0.48 1.72
C ARG A 60 -14.46 0.22 1.29
N LEU A 61 -14.04 1.22 2.04
CA LEU A 61 -12.81 2.00 1.80
C LEU A 61 -11.70 1.53 2.74
N LEU A 62 -10.59 1.05 2.16
CA LEU A 62 -9.40 0.65 2.90
C LEU A 62 -8.18 1.43 2.38
N HIS A 63 -7.40 2.00 3.30
CA HIS A 63 -6.16 2.68 2.98
C HIS A 63 -4.95 1.88 3.47
N PHE A 64 -4.10 1.42 2.55
CA PHE A 64 -2.82 0.82 2.88
C PHE A 64 -1.73 1.88 2.79
N ILE A 65 -1.12 2.21 3.91
CA ILE A 65 -0.20 3.36 4.05
C ILE A 65 1.06 3.01 4.83
N GLY A 66 2.06 3.88 4.80
CA GLY A 66 3.16 3.90 5.76
C GLY A 66 2.78 4.71 7.01
N LYS A 67 3.42 4.42 8.14
CA LYS A 67 3.16 5.04 9.45
C LYS A 67 3.24 6.57 9.48
N ASP A 68 4.03 7.16 8.61
CA ASP A 68 4.17 8.61 8.47
C ASP A 68 2.91 9.30 7.95
N ASN A 69 2.00 8.55 7.32
CA ASN A 69 0.73 9.04 6.80
C ASN A 69 -0.50 8.77 7.69
N ILE A 70 -0.32 8.20 8.88
CA ILE A 70 -1.43 7.87 9.80
C ILE A 70 -2.28 9.11 10.12
N VAL A 71 -1.67 10.24 10.48
CA VAL A 71 -2.40 11.46 10.85
C VAL A 71 -3.31 11.93 9.71
N PHE A 72 -2.83 11.87 8.47
CA PHE A 72 -3.60 12.33 7.32
C PHE A 72 -4.75 11.39 6.97
N HIS A 73 -4.55 10.07 7.07
CA HIS A 73 -5.56 9.08 6.68
C HIS A 73 -6.51 8.66 7.80
N CYS A 74 -6.09 8.81 9.07
CA CYS A 74 -6.95 8.47 10.21
C CYS A 74 -7.63 9.67 10.85
N ILE A 75 -7.15 10.90 10.62
CA ILE A 75 -7.68 12.10 11.28
C ILE A 75 -8.11 13.15 10.25
N VAL A 76 -7.16 13.67 9.44
CA VAL A 76 -7.42 14.83 8.57
C VAL A 76 -8.41 14.50 7.48
N PHE A 77 -8.15 13.49 6.67
CA PHE A 77 -9.00 13.11 5.55
C PHE A 77 -10.39 12.64 5.99
N PRO A 78 -10.53 11.74 6.99
CA PRO A 78 -11.86 11.40 7.51
C PRO A 78 -12.62 12.59 8.07
N ALA A 79 -11.95 13.55 8.71
CA ALA A 79 -12.61 14.77 9.20
C ALA A 79 -13.15 15.63 8.06
N MET A 80 -12.38 15.75 6.95
CA MET A 80 -12.83 16.46 5.75
C MET A 80 -14.03 15.78 5.09
N LEU A 81 -13.97 14.45 4.88
CA LEU A 81 -15.06 13.66 4.31
C LEU A 81 -16.34 13.77 5.15
N LYS A 82 -16.18 13.70 6.48
CA LYS A 82 -17.30 13.84 7.41
C LYS A 82 -17.87 15.26 7.44
N ALA A 83 -17.04 16.28 7.31
CA ALA A 83 -17.49 17.67 7.30
C ALA A 83 -18.26 18.00 6.01
N GLU A 84 -17.86 17.42 4.88
CA GLU A 84 -18.59 17.53 3.61
C GLU A 84 -19.91 16.74 3.67
N GLY A 85 -19.91 15.53 4.22
CA GLY A 85 -21.09 14.78 4.64
C GLY A 85 -21.65 13.79 3.64
N SER A 86 -21.24 13.79 2.36
CA SER A 86 -21.75 12.85 1.34
C SER A 86 -20.85 11.65 1.08
N TYR A 87 -19.63 11.66 1.59
CA TYR A 87 -18.64 10.61 1.37
C TYR A 87 -18.66 9.53 2.43
N ILE A 88 -18.34 8.30 2.03
CA ILE A 88 -18.07 7.21 2.99
C ILE A 88 -16.76 7.49 3.75
N LEU A 89 -16.65 6.92 4.94
CA LEU A 89 -15.43 6.98 5.75
C LEU A 89 -14.61 5.69 5.60
N PRO A 90 -13.30 5.72 5.86
CA PRO A 90 -12.49 4.51 5.85
C PRO A 90 -12.96 3.49 6.88
N ASP A 91 -13.14 2.24 6.45
CA ASP A 91 -13.40 1.10 7.36
C ASP A 91 -12.15 0.70 8.13
N ASN A 92 -11.00 0.75 7.45
CA ASN A 92 -9.73 0.41 8.05
C ASN A 92 -8.57 1.12 7.33
N VAL A 93 -7.50 1.37 8.08
CA VAL A 93 -6.27 2.01 7.59
C VAL A 93 -5.07 1.16 8.03
N PRO A 94 -4.82 0.01 7.37
CA PRO A 94 -3.61 -0.78 7.61
C PRO A 94 -2.36 0.06 7.36
N SER A 95 -1.54 0.20 8.39
CA SER A 95 -0.37 1.06 8.37
C SER A 95 0.88 0.23 8.64
N ASN A 96 1.83 0.24 7.70
CA ASN A 96 3.10 -0.44 7.84
C ASN A 96 4.16 0.47 8.46
N GLU A 97 5.04 -0.13 9.24
CA GLU A 97 6.31 0.43 9.66
C GLU A 97 7.27 0.54 8.46
N PHE A 98 8.53 0.95 8.67
CA PHE A 98 9.47 1.08 7.56
C PHE A 98 10.13 -0.25 7.19
N LEU A 99 10.32 -0.45 5.88
CA LEU A 99 11.19 -1.49 5.34
C LEU A 99 12.52 -0.86 4.96
N ASN A 100 13.60 -1.37 5.56
CA ASN A 100 14.97 -0.98 5.25
C ASN A 100 15.57 -1.91 4.18
N LEU A 101 16.74 -1.60 3.68
CA LEU A 101 17.50 -2.40 2.72
C LEU A 101 18.93 -2.59 3.22
N GLU A 102 19.32 -3.85 3.47
CA GLU A 102 20.65 -4.22 3.97
C GLU A 102 21.08 -3.40 5.21
N GLY A 103 20.14 -3.18 6.15
CA GLY A 103 20.36 -2.43 7.37
C GLY A 103 20.23 -0.91 7.26
N ASP A 104 20.10 -0.36 6.05
CA ASP A 104 20.02 1.07 5.81
C ASP A 104 18.63 1.50 5.30
N LYS A 105 18.27 2.74 5.61
CA LYS A 105 17.02 3.34 5.12
C LYS A 105 17.05 3.47 3.59
N ILE A 106 16.03 2.93 2.92
CA ILE A 106 15.79 3.13 1.49
C ILE A 106 15.73 4.62 1.16
N SER A 107 16.44 5.04 0.12
CA SER A 107 16.56 6.45 -0.28
C SER A 107 16.75 6.60 -1.78
N THR A 108 15.79 7.24 -2.44
CA THR A 108 15.87 7.56 -3.87
C THR A 108 16.99 8.56 -4.16
N SER A 109 17.17 9.58 -3.31
CA SER A 109 18.21 10.60 -3.48
C SER A 109 19.64 10.06 -3.35
N ARG A 110 19.83 8.97 -2.62
CA ARG A 110 21.11 8.27 -2.48
C ARG A 110 21.25 7.09 -3.43
N ASN A 111 20.27 6.85 -4.28
CA ASN A 111 20.17 5.66 -5.14
C ASN A 111 20.32 4.35 -4.36
N TRP A 112 19.79 4.31 -3.13
CA TRP A 112 19.83 3.13 -2.27
C TRP A 112 18.43 2.50 -2.21
N ALA A 113 18.15 1.66 -3.19
CA ALA A 113 16.87 0.96 -3.33
C ALA A 113 17.04 -0.27 -4.23
N VAL A 114 16.11 -1.21 -4.17
CA VAL A 114 15.91 -2.20 -5.22
C VAL A 114 14.89 -1.62 -6.19
N TRP A 115 15.35 -1.25 -7.38
CA TRP A 115 14.47 -0.71 -8.42
C TRP A 115 13.71 -1.83 -9.09
N LEU A 116 12.39 -1.74 -9.13
CA LEU A 116 11.56 -2.83 -9.64
C LEU A 116 11.83 -3.17 -11.11
N HIS A 117 12.10 -2.18 -11.94
CA HIS A 117 12.42 -2.41 -13.35
C HIS A 117 13.75 -3.16 -13.51
N GLU A 118 14.80 -2.82 -12.75
CA GLU A 118 16.08 -3.54 -12.74
C GLU A 118 15.88 -4.97 -12.20
N TYR A 119 15.13 -5.13 -11.11
CA TYR A 119 14.80 -6.46 -10.59
C TYR A 119 14.13 -7.36 -11.62
N LEU A 120 13.20 -6.83 -12.42
CA LEU A 120 12.47 -7.60 -13.44
C LEU A 120 13.38 -8.03 -14.61
N GLU A 121 14.44 -7.26 -14.90
CA GLU A 121 15.45 -7.58 -15.88
C GLU A 121 16.44 -8.62 -15.35
N ASP A 122 16.92 -8.45 -14.12
CA ASP A 122 17.89 -9.34 -13.47
C ASP A 122 17.30 -10.70 -13.07
N PHE A 123 16.02 -10.73 -12.72
CA PHE A 123 15.30 -11.92 -12.23
C PHE A 123 14.03 -12.22 -13.04
N PRO A 124 14.14 -12.53 -14.35
CA PRO A 124 12.98 -12.78 -15.19
C PRO A 124 12.15 -13.97 -14.67
N GLY A 125 10.83 -13.79 -14.59
CA GLY A 125 9.90 -14.82 -14.09
C GLY A 125 9.93 -15.04 -12.58
N LYS A 126 10.58 -14.15 -11.80
CA LYS A 126 10.64 -14.23 -10.32
C LYS A 126 9.80 -13.18 -9.60
N GLN A 127 8.80 -12.61 -10.27
CA GLN A 127 7.92 -11.58 -9.69
C GLN A 127 7.23 -12.07 -8.42
N ASP A 128 6.74 -13.32 -8.44
CA ASP A 128 6.03 -13.90 -7.29
C ASP A 128 6.96 -14.27 -6.14
N VAL A 129 8.23 -14.53 -6.42
CA VAL A 129 9.24 -14.70 -5.36
C VAL A 129 9.41 -13.39 -4.58
N LEU A 130 9.52 -12.25 -5.29
CA LEU A 130 9.62 -10.95 -4.64
C LEU A 130 8.34 -10.62 -3.84
N ARG A 131 7.17 -10.84 -4.41
CA ARG A 131 5.89 -10.65 -3.71
C ARG A 131 5.81 -11.48 -2.44
N TYR A 132 6.20 -12.75 -2.52
CA TYR A 132 6.22 -13.64 -1.36
C TYR A 132 7.15 -13.10 -0.27
N VAL A 133 8.40 -12.76 -0.62
CA VAL A 133 9.38 -12.28 0.35
C VAL A 133 8.94 -10.96 0.99
N LEU A 134 8.43 -10.01 0.21
CA LEU A 134 7.92 -8.74 0.74
C LEU A 134 6.71 -8.93 1.65
N THR A 135 5.81 -9.87 1.31
CA THR A 135 4.66 -10.19 2.16
C THR A 135 5.07 -10.88 3.45
N ALA A 136 5.95 -11.89 3.36
CA ALA A 136 6.45 -12.62 4.52
C ALA A 136 7.32 -11.75 5.45
N ASN A 137 7.90 -10.68 4.92
CA ASN A 137 8.74 -9.71 5.64
C ASN A 137 8.05 -8.36 5.85
N ALA A 138 6.71 -8.31 5.70
CA ALA A 138 5.97 -7.06 5.84
C ALA A 138 6.18 -6.43 7.24
N PRO A 139 6.54 -5.14 7.31
CA PRO A 139 6.81 -4.46 8.58
C PRO A 139 5.51 -4.03 9.27
N GLU A 140 4.70 -4.99 9.76
CA GLU A 140 3.37 -4.71 10.31
C GLU A 140 3.42 -4.05 11.68
N THR A 141 4.33 -4.49 12.56
CA THR A 141 4.39 -4.05 13.97
C THR A 141 5.70 -3.38 14.37
N LYS A 142 6.71 -3.49 13.56
CA LYS A 142 8.04 -2.89 13.74
C LYS A 142 8.73 -2.72 12.40
N ASP A 143 9.71 -1.84 12.35
CA ASP A 143 10.58 -1.70 11.18
C ASP A 143 11.25 -3.05 10.86
N ASN A 144 11.36 -3.37 9.59
CA ASN A 144 11.96 -4.61 9.11
C ASN A 144 13.04 -4.31 8.07
N ASP A 145 13.79 -5.33 7.67
CA ASP A 145 14.90 -5.19 6.75
C ASP A 145 14.80 -6.20 5.60
N PHE A 146 14.93 -5.71 4.37
CA PHE A 146 15.07 -6.57 3.21
C PHE A 146 16.56 -6.83 2.98
N THR A 147 16.95 -8.10 2.93
CA THR A 147 18.31 -8.50 2.56
C THR A 147 18.27 -9.54 1.45
N TRP A 148 19.25 -9.49 0.54
CA TRP A 148 19.37 -10.49 -0.52
C TRP A 148 19.64 -11.90 0.04
N LYS A 149 20.31 -11.97 1.18
CA LYS A 149 20.52 -13.23 1.89
C LYS A 149 19.21 -13.85 2.36
N ASP A 150 18.31 -13.06 2.97
CA ASP A 150 16.99 -13.53 3.40
C ASP A 150 16.11 -13.86 2.19
N PHE A 151 16.13 -13.05 1.15
CA PHE A 151 15.45 -13.32 -0.12
C PHE A 151 15.81 -14.71 -0.68
N GLN A 152 17.12 -15.01 -0.79
CA GLN A 152 17.59 -16.31 -1.25
C GLN A 152 17.18 -17.44 -0.30
N ALA A 153 17.29 -17.22 1.01
CA ALA A 153 16.92 -18.22 2.02
C ALA A 153 15.44 -18.58 1.97
N ARG A 154 14.55 -17.58 1.87
CA ARG A 154 13.10 -17.78 1.75
C ARG A 154 12.72 -18.48 0.46
N ASN A 155 13.31 -18.07 -0.67
CA ASN A 155 13.08 -18.78 -1.93
C ASN A 155 13.45 -20.26 -1.83
N ASN A 156 14.61 -20.58 -1.29
CA ASN A 156 15.10 -21.95 -1.26
C ASN A 156 14.41 -22.80 -0.19
N ASN A 157 14.25 -22.28 1.02
CA ASN A 157 13.77 -23.06 2.15
C ASN A 157 12.24 -23.09 2.25
N GLU A 158 11.55 -22.00 1.86
CA GLU A 158 10.11 -21.91 2.01
C GLU A 158 9.39 -22.24 0.69
N LEU A 159 9.72 -21.54 -0.42
CA LEU A 159 9.06 -21.80 -1.70
C LEU A 159 9.49 -23.13 -2.33
N VAL A 160 10.78 -23.41 -2.41
CA VAL A 160 11.27 -24.65 -3.05
C VAL A 160 11.14 -25.84 -2.11
N ALA A 161 11.75 -25.79 -0.92
CA ALA A 161 11.82 -26.96 -0.06
C ALA A 161 10.51 -27.32 0.63
N VAL A 162 9.66 -26.34 0.97
CA VAL A 162 8.36 -26.61 1.62
C VAL A 162 7.24 -26.65 0.60
N TYR A 163 6.94 -25.51 -0.03
CA TYR A 163 5.79 -25.41 -0.92
C TYR A 163 5.96 -26.25 -2.20
N GLY A 164 7.11 -26.16 -2.87
CA GLY A 164 7.40 -26.94 -4.07
C GLY A 164 7.38 -28.45 -3.82
N ASN A 165 7.93 -28.88 -2.68
CA ASN A 165 7.88 -30.30 -2.28
C ASN A 165 6.45 -30.76 -1.97
N PHE A 166 5.64 -29.94 -1.30
CA PHE A 166 4.23 -30.23 -1.05
C PHE A 166 3.48 -30.42 -2.38
N VAL A 167 3.61 -29.47 -3.30
CA VAL A 167 2.95 -29.55 -4.63
C VAL A 167 3.41 -30.79 -5.39
N ASN A 168 4.72 -31.02 -5.45
CA ASN A 168 5.28 -32.20 -6.13
C ASN A 168 4.71 -33.50 -5.57
N ARG A 169 4.69 -33.68 -4.25
CA ARG A 169 4.13 -34.87 -3.61
C ARG A 169 2.64 -35.03 -3.86
N ALA A 170 1.87 -33.96 -3.76
CA ALA A 170 0.43 -34.00 -4.05
C ALA A 170 0.18 -34.45 -5.49
N MET A 171 0.90 -33.87 -6.45
CA MET A 171 0.76 -34.23 -7.87
C MET A 171 1.17 -35.65 -8.16
N VAL A 172 2.30 -36.12 -7.62
CA VAL A 172 2.76 -37.52 -7.77
C VAL A 172 1.75 -38.51 -7.21
N LEU A 173 1.18 -38.24 -6.02
CA LEU A 173 0.17 -39.11 -5.43
C LEU A 173 -1.15 -39.08 -6.22
N THR A 174 -1.57 -37.92 -6.72
CA THR A 174 -2.75 -37.79 -7.57
C THR A 174 -2.58 -38.56 -8.86
N GLN A 175 -1.42 -38.46 -9.50
CA GLN A 175 -1.12 -39.25 -10.69
C GLN A 175 -1.15 -40.76 -10.39
N LYS A 176 -0.54 -41.17 -9.29
CA LYS A 176 -0.42 -42.59 -8.97
C LYS A 176 -1.73 -43.27 -8.57
N TYR A 177 -2.60 -42.56 -7.82
CA TYR A 177 -3.79 -43.18 -7.24
C TYR A 177 -5.11 -42.73 -7.83
N PHE A 178 -5.12 -41.63 -8.63
CA PHE A 178 -6.34 -41.04 -9.19
C PHE A 178 -6.22 -40.73 -10.68
N ASP A 179 -5.30 -41.36 -11.40
CA ASP A 179 -5.10 -41.20 -12.86
C ASP A 179 -4.98 -39.72 -13.28
N SER A 180 -4.26 -38.91 -12.47
CA SER A 180 -4.12 -37.46 -12.69
C SER A 180 -5.43 -36.66 -12.62
N LYS A 181 -6.50 -37.22 -12.03
CA LYS A 181 -7.77 -36.51 -11.84
C LYS A 181 -7.94 -36.10 -10.40
N VAL A 182 -8.55 -34.94 -10.18
CA VAL A 182 -8.98 -34.52 -8.85
C VAL A 182 -10.14 -35.44 -8.43
N PRO A 183 -10.02 -36.16 -7.28
CA PRO A 183 -11.13 -37.01 -6.82
C PRO A 183 -12.34 -36.15 -6.49
N ALA A 184 -13.54 -36.66 -6.77
CA ALA A 184 -14.76 -36.01 -6.32
C ALA A 184 -14.79 -36.00 -4.80
N CYS A 185 -15.07 -34.84 -4.22
CA CYS A 185 -15.32 -34.75 -2.78
C CYS A 185 -16.60 -35.53 -2.47
N ALA A 186 -16.51 -36.41 -1.44
CA ALA A 186 -17.67 -37.09 -0.91
C ALA A 186 -18.49 -36.13 -0.02
#